data_c9b87ab0ca4cbc374641f9e767cc51dc
#
_entry.id   c9b87ab0ca4cbc374641f9e767cc51dc
#
_cell.length_a   1.000
_cell.length_b   1.000
_cell.length_c   1.000
_cell.angle_alpha   90.00
_cell.angle_beta   90.00
_cell.angle_gamma   90.00
#
_symmetry.space_group_name_H-M   'P 1'
#
loop_
_entity.id
_entity.type
_entity.pdbx_description
1 polymer ?
#
loop_
_entity_poly.entity_id
_entity_poly.type
_entity_poly.pdbx_seq_one_letter_code
_entity_poly.pdbx_strand_id
1 'polypeptide(L)'
;MSPKKIFFTKGVGRHKERLASFEAALRDAGIEKFNLVYVSSIFPPNCRIISKEEGLKFINPGEIVYCVMARQETDEHNRLIASSIGVAIPADENQYGYLSEHHSHGETDEKAGEYAEDLAASMLATTLGIEFDENMGWDEREQVYK
;
A
#
# COMPACT_ATOMS: atom_id res chain seq x y z
N MET A 1 -17.13 -11.80 4.09
CA MET A 1 -15.89 -11.88 4.90
C MET A 1 -15.14 -10.56 4.75
N SER A 2 -14.83 -9.91 5.85
CA SER A 2 -14.11 -8.63 5.85
C SER A 2 -12.81 -8.78 6.65
N PRO A 3 -11.67 -8.39 6.10
CA PRO A 3 -10.40 -8.42 6.83
C PRO A 3 -10.46 -7.56 8.08
N LYS A 4 -9.87 -8.04 9.16
CA LYS A 4 -9.85 -7.35 10.47
C LYS A 4 -8.49 -6.76 10.81
N LYS A 5 -7.44 -7.20 10.13
CA LYS A 5 -6.06 -6.77 10.36
C LYS A 5 -5.36 -6.55 9.03
N ILE A 6 -4.49 -5.57 9.00
CA ILE A 6 -3.67 -5.25 7.84
C ILE A 6 -2.27 -4.87 8.32
N PHE A 7 -1.26 -5.26 7.58
CA PHE A 7 0.09 -4.74 7.77
C PHE A 7 0.67 -4.31 6.42
N PHE A 8 1.68 -3.47 6.48
CA PHE A 8 2.38 -2.97 5.31
C PHE A 8 3.79 -3.53 5.27
N THR A 9 4.26 -3.82 4.07
CA THR A 9 5.63 -4.27 3.84
C THR A 9 6.10 -3.76 2.50
N LYS A 10 7.41 -3.74 2.31
CA LYS A 10 8.05 -3.37 1.06
C LYS A 10 9.24 -4.28 0.79
N GLY A 11 9.59 -4.41 -0.47
CA GLY A 11 10.75 -5.20 -0.85
C GLY A 11 11.32 -4.78 -2.20
N VAL A 12 12.60 -5.02 -2.37
CA VAL A 12 13.34 -4.77 -3.60
C VAL A 12 14.05 -6.05 -3.99
N GLY A 13 13.96 -6.41 -5.28
CA GLY A 13 14.63 -7.58 -5.82
C GLY A 13 15.43 -7.24 -7.07
N ARG A 14 16.56 -7.90 -7.26
CA ARG A 14 17.40 -7.78 -8.44
C ARG A 14 17.78 -9.17 -8.95
N HIS A 15 17.57 -9.40 -10.22
CA HIS A 15 17.95 -10.66 -10.87
C HIS A 15 17.95 -10.48 -12.39
N LYS A 16 18.68 -11.34 -13.10
CA LYS A 16 18.70 -11.37 -14.57
C LYS A 16 17.33 -11.72 -15.14
N GLU A 17 16.64 -12.65 -14.48
CA GLU A 17 15.30 -13.09 -14.87
C GLU A 17 14.25 -12.26 -14.16
N ARG A 18 13.26 -11.76 -14.90
CA ARG A 18 12.18 -10.92 -14.36
C ARG A 18 11.39 -11.61 -13.25
N LEU A 19 11.02 -12.86 -13.46
CA LEU A 19 10.26 -13.64 -12.47
C LEU A 19 11.06 -13.83 -11.18
N ALA A 20 12.35 -14.11 -11.30
CA ALA A 20 13.23 -14.29 -10.14
C ALA A 20 13.49 -12.98 -9.41
N SER A 21 13.53 -11.83 -10.10
CA SER A 21 13.65 -10.53 -9.44
C SER A 21 12.39 -10.19 -8.64
N PHE A 22 11.22 -10.52 -9.15
CA PHE A 22 9.96 -10.36 -8.42
C PHE A 22 9.91 -11.26 -7.19
N GLU A 23 10.29 -12.53 -7.32
CA GLU A 23 10.37 -13.46 -6.19
C GLU A 23 11.35 -12.95 -5.13
N ALA A 24 12.50 -12.42 -5.54
CA ALA A 24 13.47 -11.82 -4.62
C ALA A 24 12.89 -10.60 -3.88
N ALA A 25 12.09 -9.77 -4.56
CA ALA A 25 11.40 -8.65 -3.91
C ALA A 25 10.37 -9.13 -2.89
N LEU A 26 9.59 -10.16 -3.21
CA LEU A 26 8.64 -10.75 -2.27
C LEU A 26 9.35 -11.34 -1.05
N ARG A 27 10.51 -11.96 -1.25
CA ARG A 27 11.34 -12.51 -0.17
C ARG A 27 11.89 -11.41 0.72
N ASP A 28 12.35 -10.31 0.14
CA ASP A 28 12.79 -9.13 0.89
C ASP A 28 11.64 -8.52 1.70
N ALA A 29 10.43 -8.54 1.15
CA ALA A 29 9.21 -8.11 1.84
C ALA A 29 8.71 -9.11 2.89
N GLY A 30 9.19 -10.35 2.89
CA GLY A 30 8.83 -11.39 3.86
C GLY A 30 7.53 -12.14 3.53
N ILE A 31 7.05 -12.07 2.29
CA ILE A 31 5.75 -12.63 1.88
C ILE A 31 5.83 -13.64 0.73
N GLU A 32 7.02 -14.10 0.40
CA GLU A 32 7.26 -15.01 -0.72
C GLU A 32 6.59 -16.39 -0.59
N LYS A 33 6.29 -16.77 0.63
CA LYS A 33 5.75 -18.11 0.94
C LYS A 33 4.22 -18.20 0.96
N PHE A 34 3.55 -17.11 0.63
CA PHE A 34 2.09 -17.05 0.64
C PHE A 34 1.50 -17.07 -0.76
N ASN A 35 0.26 -17.52 -0.87
CA ASN A 35 -0.52 -17.38 -2.09
C ASN A 35 -1.22 -16.01 -2.08
N LEU A 36 -0.70 -15.07 -2.86
CA LEU A 36 -1.18 -13.70 -2.86
C LEU A 36 -2.39 -13.55 -3.80
N VAL A 37 -3.46 -12.98 -3.30
CA VAL A 37 -4.66 -12.65 -4.07
C VAL A 37 -4.83 -11.13 -4.06
N TYR A 38 -4.76 -10.53 -5.23
CA TYR A 38 -4.90 -9.08 -5.37
C TYR A 38 -6.37 -8.68 -5.22
N VAL A 39 -6.58 -7.70 -4.36
CA VAL A 39 -7.89 -7.08 -4.17
C VAL A 39 -7.82 -5.63 -4.61
N SER A 40 -9.00 -4.99 -4.73
CA SER A 40 -9.05 -3.57 -5.08
C SER A 40 -8.68 -2.69 -3.87
N SER A 41 -8.87 -1.41 -3.99
CA SER A 41 -8.23 -0.37 -3.19
C SER A 41 -9.05 0.08 -1.97
N ILE A 42 -9.86 -0.78 -1.38
CA ILE A 42 -10.70 -0.43 -0.23
C ILE A 42 -10.03 -0.83 1.08
N PHE A 43 -9.85 0.14 1.97
CA PHE A 43 -9.46 -0.13 3.35
C PHE A 43 -10.73 -0.54 4.12
N PRO A 44 -10.77 -1.78 4.68
CA PRO A 44 -12.00 -2.29 5.27
C PRO A 44 -12.42 -1.53 6.54
N PRO A 45 -13.74 -1.37 6.77
CA PRO A 45 -14.21 -0.82 8.04
C PRO A 45 -13.71 -1.64 9.23
N ASN A 46 -13.36 -0.98 10.31
CA ASN A 46 -12.89 -1.59 11.56
C ASN A 46 -11.63 -2.47 11.40
N CYS A 47 -10.90 -2.29 10.32
CA CYS A 47 -9.63 -2.99 10.10
C CYS A 47 -8.52 -2.31 10.89
N ARG A 48 -7.73 -3.10 11.62
CA ARG A 48 -6.66 -2.59 12.46
C ARG A 48 -5.30 -2.75 11.77
N ILE A 49 -4.52 -1.68 11.76
CA ILE A 49 -3.13 -1.72 11.28
C ILE A 49 -2.26 -2.34 12.38
N ILE A 50 -1.55 -3.38 12.02
CA ILE A 50 -0.60 -4.07 12.90
C ILE A 50 0.79 -4.03 12.30
N SER A 51 1.82 -4.35 13.07
CA SER A 51 3.18 -4.44 12.55
C SER A 51 3.34 -5.65 11.61
N LYS A 52 4.30 -5.56 10.71
CA LYS A 52 4.69 -6.68 9.84
C LYS A 52 5.04 -7.91 10.67
N GLU A 53 5.81 -7.75 11.73
CA GLU A 53 6.26 -8.84 12.60
C GLU A 53 5.07 -9.53 13.26
N GLU A 54 4.11 -8.78 13.75
CA GLU A 54 2.88 -9.33 14.32
C GLU A 54 2.05 -10.02 13.25
N GLY A 55 1.87 -9.39 12.10
CA GLY A 55 1.07 -9.92 11.00
C GLY A 55 1.60 -11.26 10.48
N LEU A 56 2.89 -11.39 10.33
CA LEU A 56 3.52 -12.62 9.83
C LEU A 56 3.34 -13.83 10.77
N LYS A 57 3.06 -13.59 12.04
CA LYS A 57 2.79 -14.68 13.00
C LYS A 57 1.44 -15.34 12.80
N PHE A 58 0.50 -14.65 12.13
CA PHE A 58 -0.84 -15.18 11.88
C PHE A 58 -0.95 -16.01 10.61
N ILE A 59 0.10 -16.06 9.78
CA ILE A 59 0.01 -16.63 8.43
C ILE A 59 1.05 -17.75 8.26
N ASN A 60 0.60 -18.91 7.80
CA ASN A 60 1.46 -20.04 7.53
C ASN A 60 1.79 -20.13 6.03
N PRO A 61 2.93 -20.77 5.67
CA PRO A 61 3.28 -20.98 4.26
C PRO A 61 2.14 -21.66 3.47
N GLY A 62 1.88 -21.14 2.28
CA GLY A 62 0.85 -21.65 1.39
C GLY A 62 -0.55 -21.08 1.64
N GLU A 63 -0.76 -20.38 2.73
CA GLU A 63 -2.06 -19.73 2.97
C GLU A 63 -2.34 -18.62 1.97
N ILE A 64 -3.63 -18.39 1.70
CA ILE A 64 -4.10 -17.31 0.85
C ILE A 64 -4.07 -16.01 1.66
N VAL A 65 -3.39 -15.01 1.10
CA VAL A 65 -3.30 -13.67 1.70
C VAL A 65 -3.82 -12.65 0.70
N TYR A 66 -4.81 -11.89 1.10
CA TYR A 66 -5.34 -10.81 0.27
C TYR A 66 -4.42 -9.59 0.36
N CYS A 67 -4.10 -8.99 -0.77
CA CYS A 67 -3.19 -7.86 -0.80
C CYS A 67 -3.57 -6.77 -1.81
N VAL A 68 -3.24 -5.54 -1.48
CA VAL A 68 -3.10 -4.45 -2.43
C VAL A 68 -1.60 -4.31 -2.67
N MET A 69 -1.19 -4.34 -3.93
CA MET A 69 0.24 -4.33 -4.28
C MET A 69 0.54 -3.25 -5.30
N ALA A 70 1.46 -2.37 -4.95
CA ALA A 70 2.11 -1.48 -5.91
C ALA A 70 3.43 -2.12 -6.33
N ARG A 71 3.61 -2.31 -7.64
CA ARG A 71 4.77 -2.99 -8.21
C ARG A 71 5.32 -2.18 -9.37
N GLN A 72 6.65 -2.03 -9.40
CA GLN A 72 7.35 -1.41 -10.52
C GLN A 72 8.61 -2.22 -10.83
N GLU A 73 8.93 -2.35 -12.11
CA GLU A 73 10.10 -3.08 -12.56
C GLU A 73 10.76 -2.39 -13.76
N THR A 74 12.07 -2.61 -13.92
CA THR A 74 12.81 -2.12 -15.07
C THR A 74 14.04 -3.01 -15.33
N ASP A 75 14.45 -3.11 -16.58
CA ASP A 75 15.72 -3.70 -17.01
C ASP A 75 16.73 -2.65 -17.48
N GLU A 76 16.38 -1.38 -17.40
CA GLU A 76 17.24 -0.28 -17.80
C GLU A 76 18.29 0.06 -16.73
N HIS A 77 19.55 0.21 -17.15
CA HIS A 77 20.62 0.65 -16.27
C HIS A 77 20.37 2.07 -15.76
N ASN A 78 20.70 2.30 -14.49
CA ASN A 78 20.60 3.61 -13.83
C ASN A 78 19.20 4.23 -13.87
N ARG A 79 18.16 3.40 -14.08
CA ARG A 79 16.78 3.86 -14.01
C ARG A 79 16.29 3.81 -12.58
N LEU A 80 15.92 4.96 -12.05
CA LEU A 80 15.27 5.05 -10.74
C LEU A 80 13.79 4.70 -10.90
N ILE A 81 13.32 3.70 -10.16
CA ILE A 81 11.93 3.31 -10.11
C ILE A 81 11.43 3.32 -8.67
N ALA A 82 10.18 3.63 -8.48
CA ALA A 82 9.53 3.56 -7.19
C ALA A 82 8.09 3.10 -7.31
N SER A 83 7.62 2.41 -6.31
CA SER A 83 6.20 2.11 -6.13
C SER A 83 5.82 2.36 -4.69
N SER A 84 4.59 2.77 -4.47
CA SER A 84 4.11 3.10 -3.13
C SER A 84 2.63 2.88 -2.99
N ILE A 85 2.17 2.80 -1.75
CA ILE A 85 0.75 2.71 -1.40
C ILE A 85 0.45 3.82 -0.41
N GLY A 86 -0.52 4.65 -0.76
CA GLY A 86 -1.09 5.63 0.16
C GLY A 86 -2.33 5.06 0.83
N VAL A 87 -2.61 5.52 2.04
CA VAL A 87 -3.75 5.05 2.84
C VAL A 87 -4.53 6.25 3.34
N ALA A 88 -5.84 6.22 3.17
CA ALA A 88 -6.74 7.21 3.75
C ALA A 88 -7.82 6.49 4.55
N ILE A 89 -7.84 6.76 5.86
CA ILE A 89 -8.77 6.12 6.80
C ILE A 89 -9.68 7.20 7.38
N PRO A 90 -11.02 7.03 7.30
CA PRO A 90 -11.93 8.02 7.87
C PRO A 90 -11.91 7.98 9.39
N ALA A 91 -12.29 9.09 10.03
CA ALA A 91 -12.40 9.17 11.48
C ALA A 91 -13.46 8.20 12.04
N ASP A 92 -14.54 7.99 11.29
CA ASP A 92 -15.54 6.97 11.63
C ASP A 92 -15.04 5.59 11.20
N GLU A 93 -14.67 4.77 12.16
CA GLU A 93 -14.13 3.43 11.94
C GLU A 93 -15.11 2.47 11.25
N ASN A 94 -16.42 2.77 11.29
CA ASN A 94 -17.43 1.98 10.60
C ASN A 94 -17.52 2.31 9.11
N GLN A 95 -16.84 3.35 8.67
CA GLN A 95 -16.76 3.77 7.29
C GLN A 95 -15.51 3.17 6.63
N TYR A 96 -15.62 2.75 5.37
CA TYR A 96 -14.45 2.26 4.63
C TYR A 96 -13.54 3.41 4.20
N GLY A 97 -12.26 3.10 4.08
CA GLY A 97 -11.25 4.01 3.56
C GLY A 97 -10.69 3.55 2.22
N TYR A 98 -9.58 4.15 1.80
CA TYR A 98 -8.95 3.85 0.52
C TYR A 98 -7.47 3.56 0.66
N LEU A 99 -7.01 2.68 -0.22
CA LEU A 99 -5.61 2.42 -0.50
C LEU A 99 -5.36 2.88 -1.94
N SER A 100 -4.28 3.60 -2.20
CA SER A 100 -3.93 3.99 -3.57
C SER A 100 -2.55 3.49 -3.94
N GLU A 101 -2.41 3.01 -5.18
CA GLU A 101 -1.13 2.57 -5.73
C GLU A 101 -0.54 3.69 -6.58
N HIS A 102 0.77 3.87 -6.48
CA HIS A 102 1.51 4.79 -7.33
C HIS A 102 2.78 4.12 -7.83
N HIS A 103 3.05 4.29 -9.11
CA HIS A 103 4.21 3.75 -9.81
C HIS A 103 4.92 4.89 -10.52
N SER A 104 6.23 5.00 -10.37
CA SER A 104 6.98 6.08 -11.00
C SER A 104 8.34 5.66 -11.51
N HIS A 105 8.82 6.43 -12.47
CA HIS A 105 10.20 6.41 -12.93
C HIS A 105 10.83 7.78 -12.63
N GLY A 106 12.04 7.77 -12.05
CA GLY A 106 12.76 9.00 -11.76
C GLY A 106 12.32 9.74 -10.49
N GLU A 107 11.40 9.17 -9.70
CA GLU A 107 11.02 9.69 -8.39
C GLU A 107 11.66 8.88 -7.27
N THR A 108 11.94 9.53 -6.14
CA THR A 108 12.32 8.83 -4.91
C THR A 108 11.10 8.13 -4.31
N ASP A 109 11.32 7.16 -3.44
CA ASP A 109 10.23 6.48 -2.73
C ASP A 109 9.44 7.45 -1.83
N GLU A 110 10.08 8.49 -1.29
CA GLU A 110 9.42 9.54 -0.52
C GLU A 110 8.39 10.31 -1.36
N LYS A 111 8.78 10.79 -2.56
CA LYS A 111 7.85 11.50 -3.46
C LYS A 111 6.73 10.61 -3.95
N ALA A 112 7.02 9.36 -4.28
CA ALA A 112 6.01 8.39 -4.68
C ALA A 112 5.02 8.12 -3.55
N GLY A 113 5.51 8.07 -2.30
CA GLY A 113 4.68 7.91 -1.12
C GLY A 113 3.74 9.09 -0.90
N GLU A 114 4.23 10.30 -0.98
CA GLU A 114 3.42 11.52 -0.85
C GLU A 114 2.31 11.58 -1.90
N TYR A 115 2.63 11.26 -3.14
CA TYR A 115 1.64 11.24 -4.22
C TYR A 115 0.56 10.19 -3.98
N ALA A 116 0.93 8.98 -3.59
CA ALA A 116 -0.02 7.91 -3.30
C ALA A 116 -0.94 8.27 -2.13
N GLU A 117 -0.40 8.92 -1.11
CA GLU A 117 -1.15 9.41 0.05
C GLU A 117 -2.19 10.44 -0.35
N ASP A 118 -1.81 11.42 -1.18
CA ASP A 118 -2.71 12.45 -1.68
C ASP A 118 -3.84 11.84 -2.54
N LEU A 119 -3.54 10.85 -3.35
CA LEU A 119 -4.56 10.13 -4.13
C LEU A 119 -5.57 9.43 -3.22
N ALA A 120 -5.11 8.73 -2.20
CA ALA A 120 -5.98 8.03 -1.26
C ALA A 120 -6.88 9.01 -0.52
N ALA A 121 -6.33 10.11 -0.04
CA ALA A 121 -7.08 11.17 0.64
C ALA A 121 -8.12 11.80 -0.27
N SER A 122 -7.78 12.06 -1.53
CA SER A 122 -8.71 12.61 -2.53
C SER A 122 -9.89 11.67 -2.78
N MET A 123 -9.66 10.38 -2.92
CA MET A 123 -10.71 9.38 -3.11
C MET A 123 -11.63 9.28 -1.90
N LEU A 124 -11.06 9.32 -0.70
CA LEU A 124 -11.86 9.32 0.54
C LEU A 124 -12.69 10.59 0.66
N ALA A 125 -12.11 11.75 0.37
CA ALA A 125 -12.83 13.02 0.40
C ALA A 125 -14.04 13.01 -0.53
N THR A 126 -13.91 12.46 -1.74
CA THR A 126 -15.01 12.29 -2.68
C THR A 126 -16.13 11.44 -2.09
N THR A 127 -15.80 10.34 -1.43
CA THR A 127 -16.77 9.45 -0.78
C THR A 127 -17.51 10.15 0.36
N LEU A 128 -16.80 10.94 1.16
CA LEU A 128 -17.37 11.67 2.29
C LEU A 128 -18.09 12.96 1.87
N GLY A 129 -18.00 13.35 0.61
CA GLY A 129 -18.62 14.60 0.10
C GLY A 129 -17.95 15.87 0.59
N ILE A 130 -16.66 15.82 0.90
CA ILE A 130 -15.88 16.97 1.34
C ILE A 130 -14.85 17.37 0.29
N GLU A 131 -14.47 18.66 0.30
CA GLU A 131 -13.45 19.18 -0.61
C GLU A 131 -12.06 18.79 -0.12
N PHE A 132 -11.25 18.24 -1.03
CA PHE A 132 -9.86 17.89 -0.75
C PHE A 132 -8.95 19.06 -1.14
N ASP A 133 -8.08 19.48 -0.20
CA ASP A 133 -7.02 20.43 -0.44
C ASP A 133 -5.66 19.77 -0.20
N GLU A 134 -4.93 19.51 -1.27
CA GLU A 134 -3.61 18.87 -1.22
C GLU A 134 -2.52 19.74 -0.58
N ASN A 135 -2.78 21.05 -0.46
CA ASN A 135 -1.88 22.00 0.22
C ASN A 135 -2.12 22.07 1.72
N MET A 136 -3.15 21.42 2.22
CA MET A 136 -3.47 21.34 3.64
C MET A 136 -2.39 20.57 4.40
N GLY A 137 -1.98 21.09 5.56
CA GLY A 137 -0.98 20.44 6.40
C GLY A 137 -1.45 19.10 6.94
N TRP A 138 -0.49 18.25 7.33
CA TRP A 138 -0.76 16.90 7.81
C TRP A 138 -1.75 16.87 8.98
N ASP A 139 -1.56 17.74 9.97
CA ASP A 139 -2.43 17.78 11.15
C ASP A 139 -3.88 18.16 10.78
N GLU A 140 -4.03 19.05 9.80
CA GLU A 140 -5.33 19.45 9.29
C GLU A 140 -6.00 18.31 8.51
N ARG A 141 -5.23 17.57 7.71
CA ARG A 141 -5.71 16.37 7.01
C ARG A 141 -6.16 15.30 8.00
N GLU A 142 -5.43 15.11 9.08
CA GLU A 142 -5.76 14.14 10.12
C GLU A 142 -7.12 14.43 10.77
N GLN A 143 -7.44 15.71 10.96
CA GLN A 143 -8.73 16.11 11.50
C GLN A 143 -9.89 15.84 10.54
N VAL A 144 -9.64 15.89 9.23
CA VAL A 144 -10.67 15.73 8.19
C VAL A 144 -10.81 14.29 7.72
N TYR A 145 -9.70 13.58 7.56
CA TYR A 145 -9.65 12.28 6.86
C TYR A 145 -9.35 11.08 7.76
N LYS A 146 -9.05 11.29 9.01
CA LYS A 146 -8.70 10.21 9.95
C LYS A 146 -9.91 9.61 10.63
#